data_5abee13a83d509de88d1d8c642bd9d04
#
_entry.id   5abee13a83d509de88d1d8c642bd9d04
#
_cell.length_a   1.000
_cell.length_b   1.000
_cell.length_c   1.000
_cell.angle_alpha   90.00
_cell.angle_beta   90.00
_cell.angle_gamma   90.00
#
_symmetry.space_group_name_H-M   'P 1'
#
loop_
_entity.id
_entity.type
_entity.pdbx_description
1 polymer ?
#
loop_
_entity_poly.entity_id
_entity_poly.type
_entity_poly.pdbx_seq_one_letter_code
_entity_poly.pdbx_strand_id
1 'polypeptide(L)'
;DLNNKNVTSLPPSQRPSFIGGHLPAFFRDRTAFLTRQAELGDVTYLRMGPQPVFFLNHPDHIRDLFVVNAGKFEKGRALKRAKVLLGEGLLTSEREAHLRQRRMIQPAFHRARIAEYARSMVEYADEMANHWQDGETRDIDKEMMHLTLQIVAKTLFSAEVEDDADEIGAAMTTMVELFNFLLLPFSEWLEKLPLPHSIRFKRAKKKLDEVIYGIINERRKTGKDKGDLLSMLLMAQDEDDGGTMTDQQVRDEALTLFLAGHETTANALTWTWYLLSQDPEAEAKLHAELDAVLGSRVPVMDDIPNLKFTE
;
A
#
# COMPACT_ATOMS: atom_id res chain seq x y z
N ASP A 1 -22.78 12.68 -17.30
CA ASP A 1 -24.04 12.90 -18.08
C ASP A 1 -24.07 11.92 -19.26
N LEU A 2 -24.55 10.67 -18.99
CA LEU A 2 -24.63 9.59 -19.99
C LEU A 2 -25.83 9.71 -20.93
N ASN A 3 -26.43 10.90 -21.00
CA ASN A 3 -27.59 11.19 -21.85
C ASN A 3 -27.22 11.88 -23.18
N ASN A 4 -25.97 11.86 -23.60
CA ASN A 4 -25.62 12.36 -24.93
C ASN A 4 -25.86 11.26 -25.98
N LYS A 5 -26.93 11.40 -26.73
CA LYS A 5 -27.48 10.46 -27.71
C LYS A 5 -26.60 10.13 -28.93
N ASN A 6 -25.28 10.36 -28.88
CA ASN A 6 -24.38 10.16 -30.02
C ASN A 6 -23.23 9.14 -29.78
N VAL A 7 -23.27 8.32 -28.71
CA VAL A 7 -22.35 7.18 -28.61
C VAL A 7 -22.96 5.98 -29.31
N THR A 8 -22.72 5.84 -30.60
CA THR A 8 -23.30 4.79 -31.45
C THR A 8 -22.62 3.42 -31.28
N SER A 9 -21.49 3.32 -30.58
CA SER A 9 -20.83 2.03 -30.29
C SER A 9 -20.03 2.08 -29.00
N LEU A 10 -20.04 0.97 -28.24
CA LEU A 10 -19.13 0.78 -27.10
C LEU A 10 -17.70 0.61 -27.62
N PRO A 11 -16.68 0.98 -26.80
CA PRO A 11 -15.30 0.68 -27.11
C PRO A 11 -15.05 -0.82 -27.39
N PRO A 12 -13.94 -1.18 -28.06
CA PRO A 12 -13.58 -2.58 -28.32
C PRO A 12 -13.63 -3.43 -27.05
N SER A 13 -14.04 -4.68 -27.20
CA SER A 13 -14.18 -5.62 -26.10
C SER A 13 -13.91 -7.04 -26.56
N GLN A 14 -13.27 -7.84 -25.75
CA GLN A 14 -13.26 -9.29 -25.93
C GLN A 14 -14.68 -9.85 -25.78
N ARG A 15 -14.92 -11.04 -26.31
CA ARG A 15 -16.21 -11.70 -26.13
C ARG A 15 -16.40 -12.08 -24.65
N PRO A 16 -17.43 -11.57 -23.98
CA PRO A 16 -17.71 -11.92 -22.60
C PRO A 16 -18.30 -13.34 -22.50
N SER A 17 -18.05 -14.04 -21.40
CA SER A 17 -18.77 -15.25 -21.05
C SER A 17 -20.26 -14.95 -20.83
N PHE A 18 -21.11 -15.94 -21.11
CA PHE A 18 -22.57 -15.85 -20.86
C PHE A 18 -22.83 -15.57 -19.36
N ILE A 19 -22.15 -16.30 -18.48
CA ILE A 19 -22.24 -16.12 -17.02
C ILE A 19 -21.05 -15.29 -16.53
N GLY A 20 -21.33 -14.17 -15.83
CA GLY A 20 -20.32 -13.33 -15.19
C GLY A 20 -19.54 -12.39 -16.11
N GLY A 21 -19.83 -12.35 -17.43
CA GLY A 21 -19.12 -11.46 -18.34
C GLY A 21 -17.64 -11.81 -18.46
N HIS A 22 -16.75 -10.87 -18.16
CA HIS A 22 -15.30 -11.07 -18.22
C HIS A 22 -14.68 -11.59 -16.90
N LEU A 23 -15.46 -11.69 -15.83
CA LEU A 23 -14.95 -12.15 -14.53
C LEU A 23 -14.21 -13.50 -14.59
N PRO A 24 -14.74 -14.56 -15.26
CA PRO A 24 -14.04 -15.84 -15.32
C PRO A 24 -12.66 -15.74 -15.97
N ALA A 25 -12.56 -14.99 -17.07
CA ALA A 25 -11.28 -14.78 -17.77
C ALA A 25 -10.31 -13.95 -16.92
N PHE A 26 -10.79 -12.92 -16.24
CA PHE A 26 -9.99 -12.08 -15.34
C PHE A 26 -9.46 -12.87 -14.15
N PHE A 27 -10.27 -13.69 -13.49
CA PHE A 27 -9.81 -14.47 -12.34
C PHE A 27 -8.89 -15.63 -12.70
N ARG A 28 -8.98 -16.14 -13.93
CA ARG A 28 -8.10 -17.20 -14.41
C ARG A 28 -6.64 -16.73 -14.53
N ASP A 29 -6.43 -15.57 -15.12
CA ASP A 29 -5.11 -14.95 -15.29
C ASP A 29 -5.30 -13.45 -15.51
N ARG A 30 -5.12 -12.68 -14.43
CA ARG A 30 -5.38 -11.22 -14.41
C ARG A 30 -4.45 -10.48 -15.34
N THR A 31 -3.15 -10.82 -15.29
CA THR A 31 -2.12 -10.13 -16.08
C THR A 31 -2.31 -10.37 -17.56
N ALA A 32 -2.38 -11.62 -17.98
CA ALA A 32 -2.60 -11.95 -19.38
C ALA A 32 -3.95 -11.43 -19.91
N PHE A 33 -4.98 -11.37 -19.06
CA PHE A 33 -6.27 -10.76 -19.42
C PHE A 33 -6.12 -9.27 -19.72
N LEU A 34 -5.49 -8.50 -18.82
CA LEU A 34 -5.28 -7.06 -19.00
C LEU A 34 -4.36 -6.75 -20.17
N THR A 35 -3.29 -7.53 -20.39
CA THR A 35 -2.43 -7.40 -21.57
C THR A 35 -3.23 -7.53 -22.86
N ARG A 36 -4.07 -8.55 -22.97
CA ARG A 36 -4.93 -8.73 -24.15
C ARG A 36 -5.97 -7.60 -24.32
N GLN A 37 -6.41 -6.97 -23.21
CA GLN A 37 -7.26 -5.78 -23.33
C GLN A 37 -6.50 -4.58 -23.89
N ALA A 38 -5.26 -4.38 -23.44
CA ALA A 38 -4.40 -3.31 -23.92
C ALA A 38 -4.13 -3.41 -25.44
N GLU A 39 -4.02 -4.63 -25.98
CA GLU A 39 -3.86 -4.88 -27.43
C GLU A 39 -5.06 -4.47 -28.27
N LEU A 40 -6.26 -4.34 -27.68
CA LEU A 40 -7.47 -3.96 -28.41
C LEU A 40 -7.61 -2.45 -28.62
N GLY A 41 -6.89 -1.64 -27.83
CA GLY A 41 -6.89 -0.17 -27.95
C GLY A 41 -6.74 0.54 -26.63
N ASP A 42 -6.68 1.87 -26.72
CA ASP A 42 -6.44 2.77 -25.59
C ASP A 42 -7.57 2.77 -24.54
N VAL A 43 -8.77 2.49 -24.98
CA VAL A 43 -9.97 2.37 -24.14
C VAL A 43 -10.70 1.10 -24.55
N THR A 44 -10.92 0.19 -23.61
CA THR A 44 -11.71 -1.03 -23.86
C THR A 44 -12.87 -1.15 -22.89
N TYR A 45 -13.92 -1.83 -23.32
CA TYR A 45 -15.12 -2.05 -22.53
C TYR A 45 -15.13 -3.46 -21.94
N LEU A 46 -15.36 -3.56 -20.65
CA LEU A 46 -15.47 -4.82 -19.92
C LEU A 46 -16.80 -4.91 -19.20
N ARG A 47 -17.35 -6.10 -19.16
CA ARG A 47 -18.51 -6.43 -18.32
C ARG A 47 -18.05 -7.31 -17.16
N MET A 48 -17.85 -6.72 -15.98
CA MET A 48 -17.43 -7.43 -14.78
C MET A 48 -18.65 -7.82 -13.94
N GLY A 49 -19.23 -8.98 -14.26
CA GLY A 49 -20.56 -9.35 -13.77
C GLY A 49 -21.62 -8.40 -14.32
N PRO A 50 -22.44 -7.77 -13.47
CA PRO A 50 -23.43 -6.78 -13.90
C PRO A 50 -22.82 -5.40 -14.15
N GLN A 51 -21.58 -5.14 -13.76
CA GLN A 51 -20.98 -3.80 -13.81
C GLN A 51 -20.26 -3.55 -15.14
N PRO A 52 -20.55 -2.43 -15.82
CA PRO A 52 -19.74 -1.92 -16.91
C PRO A 52 -18.43 -1.34 -16.36
N VAL A 53 -17.32 -1.69 -17.00
CA VAL A 53 -15.98 -1.19 -16.65
C VAL A 53 -15.29 -0.74 -17.92
N PHE A 54 -14.66 0.42 -17.89
CA PHE A 54 -13.80 0.90 -18.96
C PHE A 54 -12.34 0.76 -18.50
N PHE A 55 -11.56 0.04 -19.27
CA PHE A 55 -10.13 -0.09 -19.04
C PHE A 55 -9.41 0.94 -19.90
N LEU A 56 -8.62 1.80 -19.27
CA LEU A 56 -7.84 2.86 -19.90
C LEU A 56 -6.37 2.43 -19.94
N ASN A 57 -5.79 2.46 -21.13
CA ASN A 57 -4.42 2.01 -21.37
C ASN A 57 -3.52 3.08 -22.03
N HIS A 58 -3.98 4.32 -22.16
CA HIS A 58 -3.20 5.41 -22.71
C HIS A 58 -2.87 6.45 -21.63
N PRO A 59 -1.60 6.94 -21.54
CA PRO A 59 -1.20 7.91 -20.53
C PRO A 59 -2.06 9.16 -20.48
N ASP A 60 -2.48 9.70 -21.64
CA ASP A 60 -3.31 10.90 -21.70
C ASP A 60 -4.70 10.68 -21.08
N HIS A 61 -5.34 9.53 -21.33
CA HIS A 61 -6.61 9.19 -20.71
C HIS A 61 -6.49 9.00 -19.20
N ILE A 62 -5.38 8.38 -18.76
CA ILE A 62 -5.08 8.21 -17.34
C ILE A 62 -4.83 9.57 -16.67
N ARG A 63 -4.07 10.47 -17.32
CA ARG A 63 -3.85 11.83 -16.84
C ARG A 63 -5.15 12.63 -16.80
N ASP A 64 -5.98 12.53 -17.85
CA ASP A 64 -7.28 13.21 -17.89
C ASP A 64 -8.17 12.79 -16.72
N LEU A 65 -8.21 11.49 -16.41
CA LEU A 65 -8.97 10.95 -15.29
C LEU A 65 -8.44 11.43 -13.93
N PHE A 66 -7.14 11.26 -13.67
CA PHE A 66 -6.57 11.43 -12.34
C PHE A 66 -6.08 12.85 -12.02
N VAL A 67 -5.86 13.67 -13.04
CA VAL A 67 -5.33 15.05 -12.87
C VAL A 67 -6.36 16.08 -13.32
N VAL A 68 -6.76 16.03 -14.60
CA VAL A 68 -7.60 17.09 -15.17
C VAL A 68 -9.03 17.05 -14.64
N ASN A 69 -9.61 15.86 -14.56
CA ASN A 69 -11.00 15.63 -14.16
C ASN A 69 -11.14 14.89 -12.82
N ALA A 70 -10.11 14.82 -11.99
CA ALA A 70 -10.11 14.06 -10.73
C ALA A 70 -11.35 14.32 -9.86
N GLY A 71 -11.78 15.58 -9.76
CA GLY A 71 -12.96 15.96 -8.96
C GLY A 71 -14.31 15.45 -9.50
N LYS A 72 -14.36 14.90 -10.73
CA LYS A 72 -15.58 14.31 -11.32
C LYS A 72 -15.71 12.82 -11.07
N PHE A 73 -14.67 12.19 -10.51
CA PHE A 73 -14.61 10.75 -10.25
C PHE A 73 -14.56 10.48 -8.76
N GLU A 74 -14.99 9.29 -8.38
CA GLU A 74 -14.92 8.76 -7.02
C GLU A 74 -14.18 7.43 -7.03
N LYS A 75 -13.65 7.04 -5.88
CA LYS A 75 -13.00 5.75 -5.68
C LYS A 75 -13.96 4.60 -5.98
N GLY A 76 -13.46 3.60 -6.67
CA GLY A 76 -14.25 2.46 -7.08
C GLY A 76 -14.70 1.57 -5.91
N ARG A 77 -15.54 0.57 -6.23
CA ARG A 77 -16.11 -0.36 -5.23
C ARG A 77 -15.05 -1.02 -4.35
N ALA A 78 -13.90 -1.39 -4.90
CA ALA A 78 -12.81 -2.01 -4.15
C ALA A 78 -12.35 -1.14 -2.97
N LEU A 79 -12.03 0.14 -3.22
CA LEU A 79 -11.61 1.06 -2.17
C LEU A 79 -12.75 1.44 -1.21
N LYS A 80 -13.98 1.53 -1.72
CA LYS A 80 -15.17 1.68 -0.84
C LYS A 80 -15.32 0.49 0.11
N ARG A 81 -15.01 -0.73 -0.34
CA ARG A 81 -15.01 -1.93 0.52
C ARG A 81 -13.84 -1.96 1.50
N ALA A 82 -12.69 -1.39 1.13
CA ALA A 82 -11.54 -1.29 2.02
C ALA A 82 -11.82 -0.48 3.30
N LYS A 83 -12.87 0.37 3.32
CA LYS A 83 -13.33 1.08 4.52
C LYS A 83 -13.67 0.16 5.70
N VAL A 84 -14.07 -1.07 5.45
CA VAL A 84 -14.34 -2.06 6.50
C VAL A 84 -13.09 -2.34 7.34
N LEU A 85 -11.93 -2.28 6.71
CA LEU A 85 -10.63 -2.46 7.33
C LEU A 85 -9.99 -1.14 7.75
N LEU A 86 -9.80 -0.24 6.77
CA LEU A 86 -8.99 0.97 6.90
C LEU A 86 -9.75 2.17 7.48
N GLY A 87 -11.08 2.03 7.69
CA GLY A 87 -11.91 3.16 8.08
C GLY A 87 -11.94 4.26 7.01
N GLU A 88 -11.92 5.51 7.44
CA GLU A 88 -11.92 6.70 6.59
C GLU A 88 -10.51 7.33 6.47
N GLY A 89 -9.46 6.49 6.38
CA GLY A 89 -8.10 6.96 6.18
C GLY A 89 -7.84 7.51 4.77
N LEU A 90 -6.65 8.04 4.51
CA LEU A 90 -6.26 8.73 3.27
C LEU A 90 -6.56 7.92 2.00
N LEU A 91 -6.39 6.60 2.05
CA LEU A 91 -6.66 5.73 0.90
C LEU A 91 -8.16 5.59 0.59
N THR A 92 -9.02 5.69 1.59
CA THR A 92 -10.46 5.40 1.47
C THR A 92 -11.36 6.61 1.52
N SER A 93 -10.89 7.73 2.08
CA SER A 93 -11.62 8.99 2.17
C SER A 93 -11.81 9.66 0.80
N GLU A 94 -12.78 10.53 0.68
CA GLU A 94 -13.17 11.19 -0.57
C GLU A 94 -13.22 12.71 -0.42
N ARG A 95 -13.04 13.42 -1.54
CA ARG A 95 -13.29 14.87 -1.68
C ARG A 95 -12.63 15.73 -0.58
N GLU A 96 -13.40 16.53 0.12
CA GLU A 96 -12.92 17.47 1.15
C GLU A 96 -12.25 16.76 2.32
N ALA A 97 -12.80 15.62 2.79
CA ALA A 97 -12.20 14.82 3.85
C ALA A 97 -10.81 14.32 3.45
N HIS A 98 -10.66 13.82 2.21
CA HIS A 98 -9.37 13.40 1.68
C HIS A 98 -8.36 14.55 1.59
N LEU A 99 -8.78 15.71 1.10
CA LEU A 99 -7.90 16.88 0.98
C LEU A 99 -7.44 17.38 2.35
N ARG A 100 -8.36 17.42 3.32
CA ARG A 100 -8.06 17.79 4.71
C ARG A 100 -7.04 16.84 5.32
N GLN A 101 -7.28 15.54 5.27
CA GLN A 101 -6.37 14.53 5.78
C GLN A 101 -4.99 14.60 5.11
N ARG A 102 -4.95 14.72 3.79
CA ARG A 102 -3.69 14.85 3.03
C ARG A 102 -2.86 16.04 3.51
N ARG A 103 -3.47 17.23 3.71
CA ARG A 103 -2.76 18.41 4.23
C ARG A 103 -2.18 18.15 5.63
N MET A 104 -2.96 17.53 6.51
CA MET A 104 -2.54 17.24 7.88
C MET A 104 -1.40 16.20 7.96
N ILE A 105 -1.37 15.25 7.01
CA ILE A 105 -0.36 14.18 6.98
C ILE A 105 0.91 14.61 6.24
N GLN A 106 0.80 15.47 5.24
CA GLN A 106 1.91 15.84 4.34
C GLN A 106 3.20 16.28 5.06
N PRO A 107 3.17 17.02 6.19
CA PRO A 107 4.39 17.39 6.91
C PRO A 107 5.25 16.21 7.35
N ALA A 108 4.64 15.04 7.63
CA ALA A 108 5.34 13.81 7.99
C ALA A 108 6.26 13.28 6.89
N PHE A 109 5.99 13.65 5.65
CA PHE A 109 6.76 13.25 4.46
C PHE A 109 7.69 14.36 3.96
N HIS A 110 7.95 15.38 4.78
CA HIS A 110 8.92 16.40 4.44
C HIS A 110 10.34 15.82 4.37
N ARG A 111 11.19 16.34 3.45
CA ARG A 111 12.54 15.83 3.18
C ARG A 111 13.38 15.59 4.44
N ALA A 112 13.31 16.48 5.42
CA ALA A 112 14.06 16.33 6.68
C ALA A 112 13.62 15.08 7.46
N ARG A 113 12.31 14.78 7.49
CA ARG A 113 11.78 13.57 8.15
C ARG A 113 12.14 12.31 7.39
N ILE A 114 12.04 12.34 6.06
CA ILE A 114 12.48 11.21 5.22
C ILE A 114 13.94 10.88 5.45
N ALA A 115 14.80 11.89 5.64
CA ALA A 115 16.23 11.66 5.98
C ALA A 115 16.44 11.00 7.36
N GLU A 116 15.56 11.29 8.33
CA GLU A 116 15.56 10.60 9.63
C GLU A 116 15.08 9.15 9.48
N TYR A 117 14.01 8.91 8.71
CA TYR A 117 13.53 7.57 8.42
C TYR A 117 14.56 6.73 7.67
N ALA A 118 15.28 7.31 6.71
CA ALA A 118 16.34 6.64 5.97
C ALA A 118 17.44 6.09 6.89
N ARG A 119 17.76 6.78 7.98
CA ARG A 119 18.70 6.27 8.98
C ARG A 119 18.23 4.97 9.61
N SER A 120 16.98 4.93 10.08
CA SER A 120 16.41 3.70 10.64
C SER A 120 16.31 2.58 9.60
N MET A 121 16.00 2.91 8.33
CA MET A 121 15.99 1.93 7.25
C MET A 121 17.36 1.27 7.06
N VAL A 122 18.43 2.08 7.08
CA VAL A 122 19.81 1.59 6.93
C VAL A 122 20.20 0.76 8.16
N GLU A 123 19.89 1.22 9.38
CA GLU A 123 20.21 0.49 10.61
C GLU A 123 19.59 -0.91 10.63
N TYR A 124 18.29 -1.04 10.36
CA TYR A 124 17.61 -2.34 10.30
C TYR A 124 18.08 -3.23 9.14
N ALA A 125 18.38 -2.63 7.99
CA ALA A 125 18.89 -3.39 6.85
C ALA A 125 20.30 -3.93 7.11
N ASP A 126 21.17 -3.12 7.73
CA ASP A 126 22.52 -3.52 8.11
C ASP A 126 22.49 -4.61 9.20
N GLU A 127 21.64 -4.43 10.21
CA GLU A 127 21.43 -5.44 11.25
C GLU A 127 20.96 -6.77 10.66
N MET A 128 19.97 -6.75 9.77
CA MET A 128 19.49 -7.96 9.10
C MET A 128 20.60 -8.62 8.27
N ALA A 129 21.35 -7.84 7.49
CA ALA A 129 22.45 -8.36 6.66
C ALA A 129 23.56 -9.01 7.50
N ASN A 130 23.87 -8.46 8.68
CA ASN A 130 24.86 -9.01 9.60
C ASN A 130 24.46 -10.35 10.23
N HIS A 131 23.17 -10.71 10.20
CA HIS A 131 22.67 -12.03 10.62
C HIS A 131 22.75 -13.10 9.53
N TRP A 132 23.03 -12.71 8.28
CA TRP A 132 23.13 -13.66 7.17
C TRP A 132 24.52 -14.30 7.15
N GLN A 133 24.57 -15.60 6.91
CA GLN A 133 25.83 -16.35 6.87
C GLN A 133 26.00 -17.01 5.50
N ASP A 134 27.23 -17.14 5.05
CA ASP A 134 27.54 -17.82 3.81
C ASP A 134 27.12 -19.30 3.85
N GLY A 135 26.51 -19.77 2.77
CA GLY A 135 26.00 -21.14 2.65
C GLY A 135 24.59 -21.36 3.25
N GLU A 136 23.96 -20.37 3.85
CA GLU A 136 22.58 -20.49 4.31
C GLU A 136 21.56 -20.38 3.17
N THR A 137 20.42 -21.07 3.36
CA THR A 137 19.24 -20.90 2.52
C THR A 137 18.21 -20.11 3.29
N ARG A 138 17.77 -18.96 2.75
CA ARG A 138 16.81 -18.05 3.40
C ARG A 138 15.57 -17.83 2.53
N ASP A 139 14.45 -17.64 3.20
CA ASP A 139 13.18 -17.24 2.59
C ASP A 139 13.16 -15.71 2.49
N ILE A 140 13.57 -15.17 1.34
CA ILE A 140 13.70 -13.72 1.14
C ILE A 140 12.38 -12.98 1.30
N ASP A 141 11.26 -13.59 0.97
CA ASP A 141 9.94 -12.98 1.18
C ASP A 141 9.70 -12.70 2.68
N LYS A 142 9.98 -13.69 3.54
CA LYS A 142 9.85 -13.51 4.99
C LYS A 142 10.84 -12.50 5.55
N GLU A 143 12.08 -12.52 5.07
CA GLU A 143 13.10 -11.54 5.48
C GLU A 143 12.66 -10.11 5.13
N MET A 144 12.18 -9.88 3.91
CA MET A 144 11.71 -8.56 3.47
C MET A 144 10.43 -8.12 4.21
N MET A 145 9.52 -9.05 4.47
CA MET A 145 8.35 -8.79 5.31
C MET A 145 8.74 -8.37 6.72
N HIS A 146 9.67 -9.08 7.35
CA HIS A 146 10.15 -8.75 8.71
C HIS A 146 10.85 -7.38 8.73
N LEU A 147 11.78 -7.14 7.81
CA LEU A 147 12.51 -5.88 7.68
C LEU A 147 11.58 -4.68 7.52
N THR A 148 10.67 -4.75 6.58
CA THR A 148 9.75 -3.63 6.32
C THR A 148 8.76 -3.39 7.46
N LEU A 149 8.37 -4.44 8.17
CA LEU A 149 7.54 -4.33 9.38
C LEU A 149 8.28 -3.56 10.49
N GLN A 150 9.53 -3.91 10.78
CA GLN A 150 10.36 -3.23 11.77
C GLN A 150 10.55 -1.75 11.39
N ILE A 151 10.91 -1.47 10.14
CA ILE A 151 11.10 -0.11 9.63
C ILE A 151 9.83 0.73 9.80
N VAL A 152 8.68 0.20 9.38
CA VAL A 152 7.39 0.91 9.46
C VAL A 152 6.99 1.15 10.92
N ALA A 153 7.12 0.15 11.79
CA ALA A 153 6.83 0.29 13.22
C ALA A 153 7.72 1.36 13.87
N LYS A 154 9.00 1.37 13.55
CA LYS A 154 9.96 2.36 14.08
C LYS A 154 9.67 3.77 13.58
N THR A 155 9.53 3.93 12.27
CA THR A 155 9.41 5.24 11.63
C THR A 155 8.02 5.88 11.84
N LEU A 156 6.95 5.09 11.83
CA LEU A 156 5.61 5.62 12.01
C LEU A 156 5.19 5.76 13.48
N PHE A 157 5.69 4.88 14.37
CA PHE A 157 5.18 4.81 15.75
C PHE A 157 6.27 4.91 16.81
N SER A 158 7.56 4.95 16.43
CA SER A 158 8.69 4.79 17.37
C SER A 158 8.50 3.57 18.28
N ALA A 159 7.92 2.52 17.74
CA ALA A 159 7.65 1.26 18.42
C ALA A 159 8.68 0.22 17.98
N GLU A 160 9.15 -0.55 18.95
CA GLU A 160 9.90 -1.77 18.72
C GLU A 160 8.91 -2.92 18.78
N VAL A 161 8.85 -3.70 17.70
CA VAL A 161 7.84 -4.77 17.55
C VAL A 161 8.47 -6.16 17.47
N GLU A 162 9.71 -6.29 17.92
CA GLU A 162 10.47 -7.54 17.84
C GLU A 162 9.69 -8.74 18.40
N ASP A 163 9.11 -8.60 19.58
CA ASP A 163 8.37 -9.68 20.24
C ASP A 163 6.99 -9.96 19.60
N ASP A 164 6.37 -8.95 18.98
CA ASP A 164 5.04 -9.02 18.38
C ASP A 164 5.07 -9.05 16.84
N ALA A 165 6.25 -8.97 16.21
CA ALA A 165 6.41 -8.82 14.76
C ALA A 165 5.71 -9.93 13.97
N ASP A 166 5.89 -11.17 14.39
CA ASP A 166 5.28 -12.32 13.73
C ASP A 166 3.75 -12.30 13.83
N GLU A 167 3.20 -11.90 14.98
CA GLU A 167 1.76 -11.84 15.20
C GLU A 167 1.11 -10.69 14.43
N ILE A 168 1.75 -9.52 14.43
CA ILE A 168 1.32 -8.36 13.66
C ILE A 168 1.41 -8.66 12.16
N GLY A 169 2.53 -9.20 11.70
CA GLY A 169 2.74 -9.60 10.31
C GLY A 169 1.70 -10.62 9.85
N ALA A 170 1.43 -11.66 10.64
CA ALA A 170 0.41 -12.66 10.34
C ALA A 170 -1.01 -12.05 10.31
N ALA A 171 -1.30 -11.09 11.19
CA ALA A 171 -2.58 -10.38 11.16
C ALA A 171 -2.70 -9.54 9.88
N MET A 172 -1.65 -8.86 9.46
CA MET A 172 -1.63 -8.05 8.22
C MET A 172 -1.78 -8.92 6.98
N THR A 173 -1.00 -9.98 6.84
CA THR A 173 -1.12 -10.93 5.74
C THR A 173 -2.54 -11.50 5.66
N THR A 174 -3.12 -11.89 6.81
CA THR A 174 -4.51 -12.35 6.87
C THR A 174 -5.49 -11.28 6.35
N MET A 175 -5.27 -10.02 6.68
CA MET A 175 -6.13 -8.92 6.21
C MET A 175 -6.06 -8.73 4.70
N VAL A 176 -4.87 -8.79 4.12
CA VAL A 176 -4.68 -8.65 2.66
C VAL A 176 -5.24 -9.86 1.90
N GLU A 177 -4.97 -11.07 2.35
CA GLU A 177 -5.57 -12.29 1.77
C GLU A 177 -7.10 -12.21 1.74
N LEU A 178 -7.69 -11.80 2.84
CA LEU A 178 -9.14 -11.73 2.98
C LEU A 178 -9.75 -10.51 2.30
N PHE A 179 -8.95 -9.49 1.96
CA PHE A 179 -9.41 -8.35 1.16
C PHE A 179 -9.95 -8.78 -0.20
N ASN A 180 -9.31 -9.75 -0.85
CA ASN A 180 -9.80 -10.32 -2.11
C ASN A 180 -11.22 -10.92 -1.97
N PHE A 181 -11.53 -11.48 -0.79
CA PHE A 181 -12.87 -11.99 -0.49
C PHE A 181 -13.91 -10.86 -0.39
N LEU A 182 -13.53 -9.70 0.16
CA LEU A 182 -14.42 -8.53 0.24
C LEU A 182 -14.83 -7.99 -1.14
N LEU A 183 -14.04 -8.27 -2.17
CA LEU A 183 -14.32 -7.84 -3.54
C LEU A 183 -15.34 -8.74 -4.27
N LEU A 184 -15.63 -9.93 -3.75
CA LEU A 184 -16.58 -10.84 -4.36
C LEU A 184 -18.01 -10.25 -4.37
N PRO A 185 -18.81 -10.57 -5.38
CA PRO A 185 -20.24 -10.29 -5.34
C PRO A 185 -20.88 -10.91 -4.09
N PHE A 186 -21.78 -10.20 -3.44
CA PHE A 186 -22.48 -10.64 -2.22
C PHE A 186 -21.60 -10.78 -0.96
N SER A 187 -20.34 -10.35 -0.98
CA SER A 187 -19.46 -10.38 0.19
C SER A 187 -20.08 -9.71 1.43
N GLU A 188 -20.89 -8.67 1.25
CA GLU A 188 -21.61 -7.97 2.33
C GLU A 188 -22.56 -8.87 3.13
N TRP A 189 -23.14 -9.84 2.47
CA TRP A 189 -23.98 -10.86 3.12
C TRP A 189 -23.14 -11.92 3.81
N LEU A 190 -22.08 -12.35 3.14
CA LEU A 190 -21.17 -13.37 3.67
C LEU A 190 -20.41 -12.90 4.91
N GLU A 191 -20.08 -11.61 5.01
CA GLU A 191 -19.45 -11.01 6.20
C GLU A 191 -20.29 -11.08 7.46
N LYS A 192 -21.62 -11.06 7.33
CA LYS A 192 -22.55 -11.15 8.46
C LYS A 192 -22.66 -12.58 9.02
N LEU A 193 -22.28 -13.58 8.22
CA LEU A 193 -22.30 -14.96 8.62
C LEU A 193 -21.02 -15.30 9.41
N PRO A 194 -21.10 -16.18 10.43
CA PRO A 194 -19.94 -16.62 11.21
C PRO A 194 -19.11 -17.65 10.45
N LEU A 195 -18.67 -17.29 9.24
CA LEU A 195 -17.82 -18.16 8.43
C LEU A 195 -16.36 -18.10 8.92
N PRO A 196 -15.57 -19.15 8.73
CA PRO A 196 -14.18 -19.20 9.21
C PRO A 196 -13.34 -17.99 8.77
N HIS A 197 -13.47 -17.55 7.52
CA HIS A 197 -12.78 -16.36 7.00
C HIS A 197 -13.27 -15.07 7.66
N SER A 198 -14.58 -14.91 7.92
CA SER A 198 -15.11 -13.71 8.59
C SER A 198 -14.63 -13.64 10.04
N ILE A 199 -14.49 -14.78 10.72
CA ILE A 199 -13.96 -14.87 12.08
C ILE A 199 -12.46 -14.51 12.08
N ARG A 200 -11.68 -15.07 11.15
CA ARG A 200 -10.24 -14.76 11.00
C ARG A 200 -10.04 -13.28 10.74
N PHE A 201 -10.81 -12.69 9.81
CA PHE A 201 -10.76 -11.26 9.52
C PHE A 201 -11.03 -10.38 10.76
N LYS A 202 -12.11 -10.67 11.49
CA LYS A 202 -12.46 -9.92 12.70
C LYS A 202 -11.39 -10.03 13.79
N ARG A 203 -10.75 -11.20 13.95
CA ARG A 203 -9.66 -11.40 14.91
C ARG A 203 -8.41 -10.61 14.50
N ALA A 204 -8.00 -10.71 13.24
CA ALA A 204 -6.86 -9.97 12.71
C ALA A 204 -7.06 -8.45 12.84
N LYS A 205 -8.25 -7.96 12.44
CA LYS A 205 -8.61 -6.54 12.62
C LYS A 205 -8.54 -6.11 14.09
N LYS A 206 -9.13 -6.89 14.99
CA LYS A 206 -9.13 -6.61 16.43
C LYS A 206 -7.71 -6.52 16.98
N LYS A 207 -6.82 -7.44 16.61
CA LYS A 207 -5.41 -7.42 17.05
C LYS A 207 -4.70 -6.14 16.57
N LEU A 208 -4.84 -5.77 15.30
CA LEU A 208 -4.25 -4.54 14.77
C LEU A 208 -4.83 -3.29 15.46
N ASP A 209 -6.13 -3.25 15.69
CA ASP A 209 -6.79 -2.17 16.43
C ASP A 209 -6.23 -2.05 17.87
N GLU A 210 -6.07 -3.17 18.57
CA GLU A 210 -5.52 -3.22 19.94
C GLU A 210 -4.10 -2.65 19.98
N VAL A 211 -3.24 -3.03 19.04
CA VAL A 211 -1.86 -2.50 18.94
C VAL A 211 -1.89 -1.00 18.69
N ILE A 212 -2.60 -0.55 17.68
CA ILE A 212 -2.61 0.87 17.28
C ILE A 212 -3.22 1.75 18.38
N TYR A 213 -4.38 1.37 18.94
CA TYR A 213 -4.98 2.12 20.04
C TYR A 213 -4.13 2.06 21.32
N GLY A 214 -3.40 0.96 21.55
CA GLY A 214 -2.41 0.88 22.64
C GLY A 214 -1.36 1.98 22.53
N ILE A 215 -0.76 2.12 21.34
CA ILE A 215 0.26 3.13 21.05
C ILE A 215 -0.33 4.55 21.12
N ILE A 216 -1.52 4.79 20.55
CA ILE A 216 -2.22 6.07 20.62
C ILE A 216 -2.46 6.48 22.09
N ASN A 217 -3.00 5.56 22.91
CA ASN A 217 -3.30 5.82 24.30
C ASN A 217 -2.05 6.11 25.13
N GLU A 218 -0.96 5.39 24.91
CA GLU A 218 0.32 5.65 25.56
C GLU A 218 0.82 7.06 25.19
N ARG A 219 0.77 7.40 23.90
CA ARG A 219 1.24 8.70 23.42
C ARG A 219 0.39 9.85 23.98
N ARG A 220 -0.93 9.69 24.04
CA ARG A 220 -1.84 10.67 24.66
C ARG A 220 -1.55 10.87 26.15
N LYS A 221 -1.28 9.78 26.89
CA LYS A 221 -0.96 9.84 28.34
C LYS A 221 0.37 10.53 28.61
N THR A 222 1.38 10.24 27.80
CA THR A 222 2.73 10.79 28.02
C THR A 222 2.88 12.21 27.49
N GLY A 223 2.09 12.61 26.49
CA GLY A 223 2.18 13.90 25.80
C GLY A 223 3.52 14.13 25.10
N LYS A 224 4.35 13.09 24.98
CA LYS A 224 5.70 13.21 24.38
C LYS A 224 5.61 13.21 22.87
N ASP A 225 6.20 14.22 22.24
CA ASP A 225 6.54 14.19 20.83
C ASP A 225 7.79 13.32 20.64
N LYS A 226 7.64 12.20 19.92
CA LYS A 226 8.78 11.35 19.55
C LYS A 226 9.35 11.68 18.16
N GLY A 227 8.77 12.68 17.48
CA GLY A 227 9.17 13.07 16.13
C GLY A 227 8.70 12.10 15.04
N ASP A 228 7.89 11.10 15.39
CA ASP A 228 7.34 10.11 14.48
C ASP A 228 6.00 10.56 13.86
N LEU A 229 5.53 9.80 12.87
CA LEU A 229 4.25 10.10 12.21
C LEU A 229 3.09 10.18 13.21
N LEU A 230 3.01 9.26 14.16
CA LEU A 230 1.91 9.22 15.13
C LEU A 230 1.87 10.50 15.97
N SER A 231 3.00 10.99 16.45
CA SER A 231 3.07 12.25 17.17
C SER A 231 2.57 13.41 16.32
N MET A 232 2.96 13.44 15.05
CA MET A 232 2.51 14.48 14.12
C MET A 232 1.00 14.42 13.87
N LEU A 233 0.42 13.23 13.69
CA LEU A 233 -1.03 13.06 13.53
C LEU A 233 -1.82 13.51 14.76
N LEU A 234 -1.31 13.17 15.96
CA LEU A 234 -1.94 13.53 17.22
C LEU A 234 -1.90 15.04 17.52
N MET A 235 -0.90 15.75 16.99
CA MET A 235 -0.69 17.18 17.17
C MET A 235 -1.13 18.00 15.96
N ALA A 236 -1.44 17.35 14.83
CA ALA A 236 -1.85 18.04 13.62
C ALA A 236 -3.11 18.87 13.86
N GLN A 237 -3.07 20.11 13.41
CA GLN A 237 -4.22 21.01 13.38
C GLN A 237 -4.51 21.41 11.94
N ASP A 238 -5.77 21.41 11.59
CA ASP A 238 -6.19 21.88 10.28
C ASP A 238 -6.00 23.41 10.19
N GLU A 239 -5.43 23.87 9.09
CA GLU A 239 -5.14 25.29 8.89
C GLU A 239 -6.41 26.13 8.69
N ASP A 240 -7.50 25.52 8.21
CA ASP A 240 -8.74 26.22 7.90
C ASP A 240 -9.63 26.43 9.14
N ASP A 241 -9.74 25.39 10.02
CA ASP A 241 -10.66 25.41 11.17
C ASP A 241 -9.99 25.19 12.53
N GLY A 242 -8.68 24.92 12.55
CA GLY A 242 -7.92 24.59 13.77
C GLY A 242 -8.29 23.25 14.40
N GLY A 243 -9.13 22.45 13.73
CA GLY A 243 -9.57 21.16 14.20
C GLY A 243 -8.45 20.12 14.22
N THR A 244 -8.48 19.20 15.21
CA THR A 244 -7.54 18.10 15.34
C THR A 244 -8.15 16.79 14.86
N MET A 245 -7.32 15.77 14.64
CA MET A 245 -7.80 14.41 14.36
C MET A 245 -8.33 13.75 15.64
N THR A 246 -9.48 13.10 15.54
CA THR A 246 -9.97 12.18 16.57
C THR A 246 -9.10 10.93 16.63
N ASP A 247 -9.12 10.19 17.74
CA ASP A 247 -8.34 8.94 17.86
C ASP A 247 -8.75 7.90 16.81
N GLN A 248 -10.01 7.90 16.38
CA GLN A 248 -10.48 7.07 15.28
C GLN A 248 -9.82 7.49 13.95
N GLN A 249 -9.74 8.78 13.66
CA GLN A 249 -9.08 9.28 12.45
C GLN A 249 -7.58 8.97 12.48
N VAL A 250 -6.92 9.19 13.62
CA VAL A 250 -5.51 8.84 13.81
C VAL A 250 -5.28 7.33 13.59
N ARG A 251 -6.15 6.47 14.14
CA ARG A 251 -6.11 5.02 13.91
C ARG A 251 -6.26 4.67 12.44
N ASP A 252 -7.22 5.29 11.74
CA ASP A 252 -7.50 4.99 10.34
C ASP A 252 -6.33 5.40 9.43
N GLU A 253 -5.70 6.53 9.70
CA GLU A 253 -4.49 6.98 9.02
C GLU A 253 -3.29 6.09 9.35
N ALA A 254 -3.08 5.80 10.62
CA ALA A 254 -2.00 4.94 11.09
C ALA A 254 -2.06 3.56 10.43
N LEU A 255 -3.23 2.91 10.43
CA LEU A 255 -3.39 1.60 9.79
C LEU A 255 -3.22 1.68 8.26
N THR A 256 -3.72 2.74 7.63
CA THR A 256 -3.57 2.95 6.19
C THR A 256 -2.10 3.04 5.80
N LEU A 257 -1.33 3.86 6.50
CA LEU A 257 0.09 4.09 6.21
C LEU A 257 0.96 2.89 6.60
N PHE A 258 0.61 2.21 7.70
CA PHE A 258 1.28 0.99 8.12
C PHE A 258 1.15 -0.12 7.06
N LEU A 259 -0.07 -0.40 6.62
CA LEU A 259 -0.31 -1.39 5.56
C LEU A 259 0.37 -1.02 4.24
N ALA A 260 0.28 0.26 3.85
CA ALA A 260 0.87 0.74 2.61
C ALA A 260 2.41 0.63 2.62
N GLY A 261 3.06 0.93 3.73
CA GLY A 261 4.52 0.91 3.85
C GLY A 261 5.13 -0.48 3.99
N HIS A 262 4.42 -1.38 4.65
CA HIS A 262 4.92 -2.73 4.94
C HIS A 262 4.89 -3.63 3.71
N GLU A 263 3.72 -4.08 3.29
CA GLU A 263 3.57 -5.17 2.33
C GLU A 263 4.01 -4.81 0.90
N THR A 264 3.73 -3.58 0.47
CA THR A 264 4.10 -3.16 -0.89
C THR A 264 5.60 -3.08 -1.06
N THR A 265 6.31 -2.58 -0.05
CA THR A 265 7.77 -2.48 -0.04
C THR A 265 8.42 -3.85 0.07
N ALA A 266 7.93 -4.73 0.94
CA ALA A 266 8.41 -6.09 1.06
C ALA A 266 8.32 -6.86 -0.27
N ASN A 267 7.15 -6.80 -0.91
CA ASN A 267 6.95 -7.42 -2.22
C ASN A 267 7.89 -6.84 -3.29
N ALA A 268 8.07 -5.53 -3.33
CA ALA A 268 9.00 -4.90 -4.27
C ALA A 268 10.45 -5.39 -4.07
N LEU A 269 10.91 -5.44 -2.82
CA LEU A 269 12.24 -5.94 -2.47
C LEU A 269 12.39 -7.43 -2.80
N THR A 270 11.40 -8.27 -2.48
CA THR A 270 11.41 -9.70 -2.80
C THR A 270 11.55 -9.93 -4.31
N TRP A 271 10.77 -9.20 -5.13
CA TRP A 271 10.89 -9.29 -6.59
C TRP A 271 12.20 -8.73 -7.12
N THR A 272 12.75 -7.69 -6.49
CA THR A 272 14.07 -7.15 -6.84
C THR A 272 15.16 -8.21 -6.63
N TRP A 273 15.19 -8.86 -5.47
CA TRP A 273 16.11 -9.96 -5.18
C TRP A 273 15.96 -11.11 -6.19
N TYR A 274 14.70 -11.51 -6.48
CA TYR A 274 14.45 -12.56 -7.46
C TYR A 274 14.97 -12.20 -8.86
N LEU A 275 14.67 -10.98 -9.33
CA LEU A 275 15.09 -10.54 -10.67
C LEU A 275 16.61 -10.40 -10.78
N LEU A 276 17.27 -9.84 -9.77
CA LEU A 276 18.74 -9.76 -9.73
C LEU A 276 19.37 -11.15 -9.76
N SER A 277 18.82 -12.13 -9.05
CA SER A 277 19.30 -13.52 -9.08
C SER A 277 19.20 -14.18 -10.46
N GLN A 278 18.38 -13.65 -11.36
CA GLN A 278 18.21 -14.16 -12.74
C GLN A 278 19.03 -13.37 -13.78
N ASP A 279 19.59 -12.21 -13.42
CA ASP A 279 20.33 -11.32 -14.32
C ASP A 279 21.70 -10.93 -13.73
N PRO A 280 22.75 -11.77 -13.97
CA PRO A 280 24.10 -11.49 -13.46
C PRO A 280 24.72 -10.20 -14.01
N GLU A 281 24.26 -9.69 -15.17
CA GLU A 281 24.74 -8.42 -15.71
C GLU A 281 24.19 -7.23 -14.93
N ALA A 282 22.91 -7.27 -14.59
CA ALA A 282 22.27 -6.27 -13.72
C ALA A 282 22.89 -6.29 -12.32
N GLU A 283 23.09 -7.47 -11.74
CA GLU A 283 23.74 -7.64 -10.44
C GLU A 283 25.17 -7.05 -10.44
N ALA A 284 25.97 -7.36 -11.45
CA ALA A 284 27.33 -6.82 -11.58
C ALA A 284 27.35 -5.29 -11.71
N LYS A 285 26.41 -4.69 -12.45
CA LYS A 285 26.28 -3.23 -12.56
C LYS A 285 25.91 -2.59 -11.23
N LEU A 286 24.97 -3.21 -10.50
CA LEU A 286 24.57 -2.76 -9.17
C LEU A 286 25.76 -2.77 -8.21
N HIS A 287 26.51 -3.87 -8.13
CA HIS A 287 27.71 -3.97 -7.29
C HIS A 287 28.75 -2.94 -7.67
N ALA A 288 29.03 -2.77 -8.96
CA ALA A 288 30.04 -1.79 -9.43
C ALA A 288 29.65 -0.34 -9.04
N GLU A 289 28.36 0.00 -9.12
CA GLU A 289 27.88 1.32 -8.67
C GLU A 289 28.02 1.48 -7.16
N LEU A 290 27.59 0.50 -6.37
CA LEU A 290 27.67 0.53 -4.90
C LEU A 290 29.12 0.63 -4.45
N ASP A 291 30.05 -0.15 -5.03
CA ASP A 291 31.47 -0.09 -4.72
C ASP A 291 32.07 1.29 -5.05
N ALA A 292 31.69 1.86 -6.19
CA ALA A 292 32.20 3.17 -6.61
C ALA A 292 31.69 4.33 -5.74
N VAL A 293 30.43 4.27 -5.29
CA VAL A 293 29.78 5.36 -4.52
C VAL A 293 29.97 5.19 -3.02
N LEU A 294 29.83 3.99 -2.52
CA LEU A 294 29.80 3.70 -1.08
C LEU A 294 31.13 3.12 -0.58
N GLY A 295 31.81 2.33 -1.41
CA GLY A 295 32.93 1.52 -0.93
C GLY A 295 32.48 0.53 0.14
N SER A 296 33.08 0.62 1.33
CA SER A 296 32.72 -0.26 2.47
C SER A 296 31.83 0.41 3.54
N ARG A 297 31.33 1.61 3.29
CA ARG A 297 30.50 2.32 4.26
C ARG A 297 29.02 2.06 4.00
N VAL A 298 28.21 2.17 5.05
CA VAL A 298 26.76 2.16 4.93
C VAL A 298 26.24 3.40 4.18
N PRO A 299 25.14 3.30 3.40
CA PRO A 299 24.57 4.42 2.66
C PRO A 299 23.96 5.48 3.58
N VAL A 300 23.91 6.70 3.08
CA VAL A 300 23.15 7.81 3.67
C VAL A 300 22.25 8.44 2.63
N MET A 301 21.25 9.21 3.05
CA MET A 301 20.26 9.83 2.15
C MET A 301 20.90 10.67 1.02
N ASP A 302 22.05 11.29 1.28
CA ASP A 302 22.75 12.12 0.31
C ASP A 302 23.51 11.31 -0.77
N ASP A 303 23.58 9.99 -0.66
CA ASP A 303 24.16 9.12 -1.68
C ASP A 303 23.17 8.82 -2.82
N ILE A 304 21.86 8.86 -2.56
CA ILE A 304 20.81 8.49 -3.53
C ILE A 304 21.00 9.16 -4.89
N PRO A 305 21.27 10.49 -4.99
CA PRO A 305 21.46 11.14 -6.29
C PRO A 305 22.66 10.61 -7.10
N ASN A 306 23.57 9.86 -6.49
CA ASN A 306 24.74 9.28 -7.11
C ASN A 306 24.55 7.80 -7.50
N LEU A 307 23.48 7.16 -7.00
CA LEU A 307 23.13 5.75 -7.25
C LEU A 307 22.17 5.65 -8.44
N LYS A 308 22.61 6.05 -9.63
CA LYS A 308 21.80 6.22 -10.84
C LYS A 308 21.26 4.94 -11.46
N PHE A 309 21.94 3.82 -11.25
CA PHE A 309 21.50 2.52 -11.73
C PHE A 309 20.54 1.88 -10.72
N THR A 310 20.76 2.15 -9.43
CA THR A 310 19.92 1.66 -8.34
C THR A 310 18.57 2.39 -8.27
N GLU A 311 18.53 3.69 -8.65
CA GLU A 311 17.33 4.53 -8.69
C GLU A 311 16.42 4.15 -9.90
#